data_a74a86bb2a9ea8d82596ef60618d2c4f
#
_entry.id   a74a86bb2a9ea8d82596ef60618d2c4f
#
_cell.length_a   1.000
_cell.length_b   1.000
_cell.length_c   1.000
_cell.angle_alpha   90.00
_cell.angle_beta   90.00
_cell.angle_gamma   90.00
#
_symmetry.space_group_name_H-M   'P 1'
#
loop_
_entity.id
_entity.type
_entity.pdbx_description
1 polymer ?
#
loop_
_entity_poly.entity_id
_entity_poly.type
_entity_poly.pdbx_seq_one_letter_code
_entity_poly.pdbx_strand_id
1 'polypeptide(L)'
;MADERTFDLAVIGAGINGAGIARDAALRGLKVIVLDKNDMCSGCSAISSRLIHGGLRYLEYGEIPLVYESLHERRFLRQAAPHLVKPLRICIPIYKDARRGPLLIRLGMLAYDLLSFTKKMPRHDMLSSAEMREAEPGLETDGLRAAARYYDAQVMFAERLVLENLLAAQSAGAEIGMHCEVTGIDVADGAVGDVTYEDAQGRKQTIRASVVVNAAGPWVDRVLDVAPKSGQRLIGGTKGSHIIVGDFDGAPRDAFYVEAAADGRPFFIIPWYGQYLIGTTDIRYDGDLDECRASDAEVDYLLKETNRVFPRAGLSRDDIHYAYAGVRPLPFKQEGPESAITRRHIIRRNTDIAEGLVSIIGGKLTTYRSLAEQAVDKVGKILRRRLP
;
A
#
# COMPACT_ATOMS: atom_id res chain seq x y z
N MET A 1 21.04 37.68 -8.72
CA MET A 1 20.25 36.60 -9.31
C MET A 1 20.23 35.51 -8.22
N ALA A 2 19.07 35.13 -7.73
CA ALA A 2 18.99 34.01 -6.79
C ALA A 2 19.56 32.78 -7.52
N ASP A 3 20.42 32.03 -6.84
CA ASP A 3 21.02 30.80 -7.36
C ASP A 3 19.88 29.85 -7.71
N GLU A 4 19.70 29.57 -8.99
CA GLU A 4 18.56 28.77 -9.49
C GLU A 4 18.76 27.34 -9.02
N ARG A 5 17.96 26.91 -8.01
CA ARG A 5 18.03 25.56 -7.45
C ARG A 5 17.60 24.55 -8.51
N THR A 6 18.57 23.85 -9.10
CA THR A 6 18.36 22.87 -10.17
C THR A 6 18.51 21.44 -9.65
N PHE A 7 17.62 20.54 -10.13
CA PHE A 7 17.60 19.12 -9.78
C PHE A 7 17.48 18.27 -11.04
N ASP A 8 18.04 17.06 -11.00
CA ASP A 8 17.80 16.04 -12.02
C ASP A 8 16.36 15.53 -11.91
N LEU A 9 15.87 15.38 -10.67
CA LEU A 9 14.57 14.79 -10.36
C LEU A 9 13.87 15.51 -9.20
N ALA A 10 12.62 15.93 -9.43
CA ALA A 10 11.69 16.29 -8.37
C ALA A 10 10.68 15.15 -8.17
N VAL A 11 10.53 14.68 -6.95
CA VAL A 11 9.53 13.67 -6.55
C VAL A 11 8.44 14.35 -5.74
N ILE A 12 7.19 14.27 -6.20
CA ILE A 12 6.03 14.85 -5.52
C ILE A 12 5.31 13.73 -4.77
N GLY A 13 5.29 13.84 -3.44
CA GLY A 13 4.72 12.85 -2.53
C GLY A 13 5.78 12.03 -1.80
N ALA A 14 5.75 12.08 -0.46
CA ALA A 14 6.65 11.35 0.45
C ALA A 14 5.98 10.12 1.09
N GLY A 15 5.08 9.47 0.36
CA GLY A 15 4.61 8.13 0.68
C GLY A 15 5.68 7.08 0.35
N ILE A 16 5.38 5.80 0.57
CA ILE A 16 6.36 4.71 0.38
C ILE A 16 6.94 4.65 -1.04
N ASN A 17 6.14 4.95 -2.08
CA ASN A 17 6.60 4.95 -3.46
C ASN A 17 7.57 6.12 -3.71
N GLY A 18 7.19 7.35 -3.31
CA GLY A 18 8.06 8.51 -3.50
C GLY A 18 9.34 8.42 -2.69
N ALA A 19 9.27 7.98 -1.43
CA ALA A 19 10.46 7.75 -0.59
C ALA A 19 11.40 6.69 -1.21
N GLY A 20 10.84 5.60 -1.75
CA GLY A 20 11.61 4.57 -2.43
C GLY A 20 12.28 5.09 -3.70
N ILE A 21 11.55 5.87 -4.53
CA ILE A 21 12.07 6.48 -5.76
C ILE A 21 13.19 7.48 -5.43
N ALA A 22 12.98 8.34 -4.44
CA ALA A 22 13.98 9.31 -4.01
C ALA A 22 15.26 8.63 -3.55
N ARG A 23 15.14 7.57 -2.72
CA ARG A 23 16.27 6.77 -2.27
C ARG A 23 17.03 6.13 -3.42
N ASP A 24 16.32 5.44 -4.31
CA ASP A 24 16.94 4.74 -5.43
C ASP A 24 17.66 5.72 -6.38
N ALA A 25 17.01 6.85 -6.68
CA ALA A 25 17.57 7.90 -7.54
C ALA A 25 18.81 8.56 -6.92
N ALA A 26 18.74 8.92 -5.64
CA ALA A 26 19.89 9.55 -4.95
C ALA A 26 21.08 8.59 -4.82
N LEU A 27 20.84 7.32 -4.50
CA LEU A 27 21.87 6.29 -4.45
C LEU A 27 22.53 6.03 -5.82
N ARG A 28 21.84 6.31 -6.92
CA ARG A 28 22.38 6.25 -8.28
C ARG A 28 22.97 7.58 -8.76
N GLY A 29 23.17 8.54 -7.84
CA GLY A 29 23.90 9.80 -8.09
C GLY A 29 23.08 10.88 -8.80
N LEU A 30 21.76 10.83 -8.77
CA LEU A 30 20.91 11.93 -9.21
C LEU A 30 20.77 12.98 -8.10
N LYS A 31 20.72 14.26 -8.50
CA LYS A 31 20.34 15.35 -7.60
C LYS A 31 18.83 15.38 -7.46
N VAL A 32 18.34 15.01 -6.28
CA VAL A 32 16.90 14.76 -6.02
C VAL A 32 16.33 15.73 -5.00
N ILE A 33 15.11 16.20 -5.23
CA ILE A 33 14.28 16.82 -4.21
C ILE A 33 12.97 16.06 -4.06
N VAL A 34 12.51 15.89 -2.82
CA VAL A 34 11.17 15.37 -2.49
C VAL A 34 10.33 16.50 -1.93
N LEU A 35 9.10 16.65 -2.41
CA LEU A 35 8.13 17.63 -1.93
C LEU A 35 6.84 16.92 -1.54
N ASP A 36 6.38 17.14 -0.31
CA ASP A 36 5.07 16.65 0.15
C ASP A 36 4.29 17.79 0.81
N LYS A 37 3.00 17.89 0.50
CA LYS A 37 2.12 18.93 1.05
C LYS A 37 1.89 18.78 2.56
N ASN A 38 2.05 17.55 3.07
CA ASN A 38 1.89 17.23 4.47
C ASN A 38 3.21 16.67 5.05
N ASP A 39 3.13 16.02 6.20
CA ASP A 39 4.24 15.23 6.72
C ASP A 39 4.39 13.94 5.90
N MET A 40 5.58 13.32 5.99
CA MET A 40 5.84 12.05 5.33
C MET A 40 4.81 10.98 5.71
N CYS A 41 4.50 10.10 4.76
CA CYS A 41 3.63 8.95 5.03
C CYS A 41 2.19 9.31 5.44
N SER A 42 1.74 10.54 5.31
CA SER A 42 0.41 11.00 5.73
C SER A 42 -0.76 10.41 4.94
N GLY A 43 -0.49 9.80 3.77
CA GLY A 43 -1.50 9.17 2.91
C GLY A 43 -1.61 7.65 3.09
N CYS A 44 -1.92 6.95 2.00
CA CYS A 44 -2.19 5.50 1.97
C CYS A 44 -1.12 4.62 2.62
N SER A 45 0.11 5.07 2.71
CA SER A 45 1.20 4.27 3.26
C SER A 45 1.01 3.99 4.75
N ALA A 46 0.57 4.98 5.54
CA ALA A 46 0.23 4.82 6.95
C ALA A 46 -1.11 4.11 7.13
N ILE A 47 -2.06 4.36 6.21
CA ILE A 47 -3.46 3.94 6.29
C ILE A 47 -3.64 2.59 5.56
N SER A 48 -2.88 1.58 5.96
CA SER A 48 -2.87 0.26 5.33
C SER A 48 -3.07 -0.85 6.36
N SER A 49 -3.33 -2.08 5.89
CA SER A 49 -3.32 -3.28 6.75
C SER A 49 -1.91 -3.67 7.21
N ARG A 50 -0.88 -2.90 6.90
CA ARG A 50 0.54 -3.11 7.29
C ARG A 50 1.12 -4.45 6.83
N LEU A 51 0.53 -5.08 5.83
CA LEU A 51 0.95 -6.36 5.31
C LEU A 51 2.02 -6.22 4.22
N ILE A 52 3.06 -7.02 4.35
CA ILE A 52 4.07 -7.27 3.33
C ILE A 52 3.84 -8.70 2.83
N HIS A 53 2.99 -8.83 1.83
CA HIS A 53 2.40 -10.11 1.46
C HIS A 53 2.40 -10.37 -0.05
N GLY A 54 2.40 -11.67 -0.41
CA GLY A 54 2.30 -12.10 -1.82
C GLY A 54 0.94 -11.83 -2.43
N GLY A 55 -0.12 -11.80 -1.60
CA GLY A 55 -1.48 -11.58 -2.05
C GLY A 55 -2.09 -12.83 -2.69
N LEU A 56 -2.35 -13.85 -1.88
CA LEU A 56 -2.92 -15.13 -2.29
C LEU A 56 -4.15 -14.98 -3.22
N ARG A 57 -5.01 -13.99 -2.93
CA ARG A 57 -6.19 -13.71 -3.74
C ARG A 57 -5.89 -13.38 -5.21
N TYR A 58 -4.71 -12.83 -5.52
CA TYR A 58 -4.37 -12.49 -6.91
C TYR A 58 -4.12 -13.72 -7.79
N LEU A 59 -3.84 -14.90 -7.18
CA LEU A 59 -3.77 -16.17 -7.92
C LEU A 59 -5.11 -16.51 -8.58
N GLU A 60 -6.24 -16.16 -7.94
CA GLU A 60 -7.58 -16.39 -8.49
C GLU A 60 -7.87 -15.56 -9.72
N TYR A 61 -7.25 -14.40 -9.83
CA TYR A 61 -7.36 -13.52 -11.00
C TYR A 61 -6.26 -13.77 -12.05
N GLY A 62 -5.45 -14.83 -11.87
CA GLY A 62 -4.37 -15.16 -12.79
C GLY A 62 -3.19 -14.17 -12.76
N GLU A 63 -3.11 -13.28 -11.77
CA GLU A 63 -2.03 -12.30 -11.64
C GLU A 63 -0.74 -12.94 -11.06
N ILE A 64 -0.33 -14.08 -11.62
CA ILE A 64 0.86 -14.83 -11.18
C ILE A 64 2.14 -13.97 -11.13
N PRO A 65 2.43 -13.12 -12.15
CA PRO A 65 3.61 -12.26 -12.09
C PRO A 65 3.60 -11.30 -10.89
N LEU A 66 2.43 -10.74 -10.54
CA LEU A 66 2.28 -9.86 -9.38
C LEU A 66 2.52 -10.59 -8.06
N VAL A 67 2.04 -11.83 -7.95
CA VAL A 67 2.28 -12.67 -6.77
C VAL A 67 3.77 -13.00 -6.64
N TYR A 68 4.41 -13.40 -7.75
CA TYR A 68 5.84 -13.70 -7.77
C TYR A 68 6.70 -12.50 -7.37
N GLU A 69 6.44 -11.33 -7.95
CA GLU A 69 7.09 -10.07 -7.61
C GLU A 69 6.90 -9.75 -6.11
N SER A 70 5.66 -9.83 -5.63
CA SER A 70 5.33 -9.53 -4.23
C SER A 70 6.06 -10.47 -3.25
N LEU A 71 6.13 -11.76 -3.55
CA LEU A 71 6.86 -12.75 -2.74
C LEU A 71 8.38 -12.51 -2.77
N HIS A 72 8.90 -12.05 -3.89
CA HIS A 72 10.31 -11.70 -4.04
C HIS A 72 10.65 -10.45 -3.21
N GLU A 73 9.86 -9.40 -3.33
CA GLU A 73 10.04 -8.16 -2.57
C GLU A 73 9.83 -8.38 -1.06
N ARG A 74 8.87 -9.20 -0.64
CA ARG A 74 8.73 -9.61 0.76
C ARG A 74 10.03 -10.20 1.33
N ARG A 75 10.71 -11.05 0.55
CA ARG A 75 12.01 -11.60 0.97
C ARG A 75 13.05 -10.51 1.15
N PHE A 76 13.17 -9.60 0.18
CA PHE A 76 14.12 -8.48 0.27
C PHE A 76 13.86 -7.60 1.49
N LEU A 77 12.62 -7.20 1.69
CA LEU A 77 12.25 -6.33 2.81
C LEU A 77 12.52 -6.97 4.17
N ARG A 78 12.27 -8.28 4.29
CA ARG A 78 12.62 -9.02 5.51
C ARG A 78 14.13 -9.09 5.78
N GLN A 79 14.95 -9.05 4.75
CA GLN A 79 16.41 -9.03 4.87
C GLN A 79 16.96 -7.62 5.09
N ALA A 80 16.41 -6.64 4.39
CA ALA A 80 16.86 -5.25 4.44
C ALA A 80 16.39 -4.51 5.71
N ALA A 81 15.18 -4.82 6.19
CA ALA A 81 14.57 -4.19 7.36
C ALA A 81 14.02 -5.22 8.36
N PRO A 82 14.83 -6.16 8.88
CA PRO A 82 14.36 -7.23 9.77
C PRO A 82 13.82 -6.72 11.10
N HIS A 83 14.17 -5.52 11.50
CA HIS A 83 13.65 -4.83 12.69
C HIS A 83 12.22 -4.33 12.49
N LEU A 84 11.80 -4.03 11.25
CA LEU A 84 10.46 -3.52 10.90
C LEU A 84 9.55 -4.60 10.30
N VAL A 85 10.10 -5.47 9.45
CA VAL A 85 9.32 -6.45 8.69
C VAL A 85 9.44 -7.82 9.31
N LYS A 86 8.40 -8.25 10.03
CA LYS A 86 8.34 -9.50 10.78
C LYS A 86 7.53 -10.56 10.05
N PRO A 87 7.89 -11.84 10.17
CA PRO A 87 7.01 -12.92 9.74
C PRO A 87 5.66 -12.83 10.44
N LEU A 88 4.59 -13.06 9.69
CA LEU A 88 3.23 -13.11 10.19
C LEU A 88 2.59 -14.42 9.75
N ARG A 89 2.08 -15.18 10.71
CA ARG A 89 1.32 -16.39 10.45
C ARG A 89 -0.14 -15.99 10.22
N ILE A 90 -0.75 -16.49 9.16
CA ILE A 90 -2.11 -16.14 8.74
C ILE A 90 -2.93 -17.42 8.63
N CYS A 91 -4.09 -17.42 9.27
CA CYS A 91 -5.08 -18.51 9.21
C CYS A 91 -6.24 -18.12 8.30
N ILE A 92 -6.70 -19.08 7.49
CA ILE A 92 -7.89 -18.98 6.64
C ILE A 92 -8.85 -20.07 7.10
N PRO A 93 -9.87 -19.78 7.91
CA PRO A 93 -10.89 -20.74 8.29
C PRO A 93 -11.78 -21.06 7.09
N ILE A 94 -12.13 -22.34 6.90
CA ILE A 94 -12.91 -22.84 5.77
C ILE A 94 -14.19 -23.45 6.32
N TYR A 95 -15.27 -22.71 6.22
CA TYR A 95 -16.61 -23.12 6.65
C TYR A 95 -17.36 -23.91 5.57
N LYS A 96 -18.43 -24.60 5.96
CA LYS A 96 -19.26 -25.40 5.05
C LYS A 96 -19.84 -24.60 3.88
N ASP A 97 -20.17 -23.32 4.14
CA ASP A 97 -20.79 -22.40 3.18
C ASP A 97 -19.77 -21.50 2.47
N ALA A 98 -18.46 -21.74 2.68
CA ALA A 98 -17.41 -21.00 2.01
C ALA A 98 -17.44 -21.22 0.49
N ARG A 99 -17.24 -20.17 -0.29
CA ARG A 99 -17.15 -20.24 -1.76
C ARG A 99 -16.07 -21.20 -2.24
N ARG A 100 -15.05 -21.41 -1.42
CA ARG A 100 -13.87 -22.24 -1.73
C ARG A 100 -13.75 -23.36 -0.69
N GLY A 101 -13.89 -24.59 -1.18
CA GLY A 101 -13.72 -25.76 -0.32
C GLY A 101 -12.25 -26.02 0.04
N PRO A 102 -11.98 -26.93 1.03
CA PRO A 102 -10.64 -27.22 1.51
C PRO A 102 -9.66 -27.66 0.43
N LEU A 103 -10.12 -28.43 -0.57
CA LEU A 103 -9.27 -28.90 -1.67
C LEU A 103 -8.76 -27.75 -2.54
N LEU A 104 -9.63 -26.81 -2.91
CA LEU A 104 -9.24 -25.66 -3.73
C LEU A 104 -8.28 -24.75 -2.99
N ILE A 105 -8.53 -24.49 -1.70
CA ILE A 105 -7.62 -23.72 -0.83
C ILE A 105 -6.26 -24.42 -0.74
N ARG A 106 -6.23 -25.74 -0.54
CA ARG A 106 -4.98 -26.52 -0.50
C ARG A 106 -4.19 -26.41 -1.80
N LEU A 107 -4.85 -26.50 -2.94
CA LEU A 107 -4.19 -26.31 -4.25
C LEU A 107 -3.61 -24.89 -4.40
N GLY A 108 -4.36 -23.88 -3.98
CA GLY A 108 -3.86 -22.50 -3.94
C GLY A 108 -2.64 -22.34 -3.02
N MET A 109 -2.65 -22.98 -1.84
CA MET A 109 -1.51 -22.95 -0.92
C MET A 109 -0.28 -23.65 -1.50
N LEU A 110 -0.44 -24.79 -2.18
CA LEU A 110 0.66 -25.46 -2.86
C LEU A 110 1.28 -24.60 -3.96
N ALA A 111 0.44 -23.93 -4.76
CA ALA A 111 0.92 -22.98 -5.77
C ALA A 111 1.67 -21.80 -5.13
N TYR A 112 1.15 -21.28 -4.01
CA TYR A 112 1.78 -20.20 -3.26
C TYR A 112 3.13 -20.60 -2.68
N ASP A 113 3.24 -21.81 -2.12
CA ASP A 113 4.50 -22.38 -1.64
C ASP A 113 5.52 -22.56 -2.76
N LEU A 114 5.08 -23.05 -3.93
CA LEU A 114 5.95 -23.19 -5.10
C LEU A 114 6.52 -21.85 -5.54
N LEU A 115 5.68 -20.80 -5.62
CA LEU A 115 6.11 -19.44 -5.94
C LEU A 115 7.02 -18.83 -4.86
N SER A 116 6.92 -19.30 -3.62
CA SER A 116 7.73 -18.84 -2.48
C SER A 116 8.89 -19.77 -2.09
N PHE A 117 9.11 -20.86 -2.81
CA PHE A 117 10.04 -21.94 -2.46
C PHE A 117 11.46 -21.45 -2.12
N THR A 118 12.00 -20.48 -2.87
CA THR A 118 13.35 -19.94 -2.62
C THR A 118 13.39 -18.86 -1.53
N LYS A 119 12.29 -18.56 -0.86
CA LYS A 119 12.10 -17.31 -0.08
C LYS A 119 12.15 -17.51 1.43
N LYS A 120 12.64 -18.69 1.88
CA LYS A 120 12.92 -19.01 3.30
C LYS A 120 11.76 -18.69 4.25
N MET A 121 10.55 -19.11 3.90
CA MET A 121 9.38 -19.11 4.79
C MET A 121 8.94 -20.55 5.07
N PRO A 122 8.35 -20.83 6.22
CA PRO A 122 7.72 -22.12 6.46
C PRO A 122 6.63 -22.40 5.41
N ARG A 123 6.41 -23.69 5.13
CA ARG A 123 5.31 -24.11 4.25
C ARG A 123 3.96 -23.91 4.93
N HIS A 124 2.89 -23.96 4.14
CA HIS A 124 1.55 -23.95 4.68
C HIS A 124 1.22 -25.28 5.39
N ASP A 125 0.31 -25.19 6.34
CA ASP A 125 -0.32 -26.33 7.00
C ASP A 125 -1.81 -26.31 6.72
N MET A 126 -2.42 -27.52 6.59
CA MET A 126 -3.87 -27.66 6.58
C MET A 126 -4.28 -28.29 7.92
N LEU A 127 -5.06 -27.56 8.67
CA LEU A 127 -5.55 -27.96 9.98
C LEU A 127 -6.97 -28.52 9.88
N SER A 128 -7.25 -29.60 10.59
CA SER A 128 -8.63 -30.06 10.84
C SER A 128 -9.38 -29.07 11.75
N SER A 129 -10.70 -29.22 11.80
CA SER A 129 -11.53 -28.44 12.72
C SER A 129 -11.13 -28.64 14.19
N ALA A 130 -10.72 -29.86 14.57
CA ALA A 130 -10.29 -30.17 15.94
C ALA A 130 -8.96 -29.45 16.28
N GLU A 131 -7.96 -29.55 15.40
CA GLU A 131 -6.67 -28.88 15.58
C GLU A 131 -6.83 -27.35 15.61
N MET A 132 -7.73 -26.81 14.78
CA MET A 132 -7.97 -25.37 14.75
C MET A 132 -8.66 -24.88 16.04
N ARG A 133 -9.59 -25.65 16.59
CA ARG A 133 -10.25 -25.37 17.88
C ARG A 133 -9.26 -25.35 19.05
N GLU A 134 -8.27 -26.24 19.02
CA GLU A 134 -7.22 -26.26 20.04
C GLU A 134 -6.26 -25.08 19.89
N ALA A 135 -5.89 -24.75 18.63
CA ALA A 135 -4.96 -23.66 18.35
C ALA A 135 -5.57 -22.27 18.64
N GLU A 136 -6.85 -22.09 18.32
CA GLU A 136 -7.58 -20.81 18.43
C GLU A 136 -8.96 -21.03 19.09
N PRO A 137 -8.98 -21.12 20.44
CA PRO A 137 -10.20 -21.51 21.18
C PRO A 137 -11.37 -20.49 21.11
N GLY A 138 -11.09 -19.25 20.71
CA GLY A 138 -12.11 -18.22 20.53
C GLY A 138 -12.80 -18.22 19.17
N LEU A 139 -12.25 -18.97 18.20
CA LEU A 139 -12.79 -19.03 16.85
C LEU A 139 -14.15 -19.72 16.84
N GLU A 140 -15.11 -19.18 16.06
CA GLU A 140 -16.36 -19.87 15.73
C GLU A 140 -16.07 -21.18 15.00
N THR A 141 -16.59 -22.27 15.53
CA THR A 141 -16.32 -23.61 14.99
C THR A 141 -17.54 -24.33 14.40
N ASP A 142 -18.74 -23.72 14.52
CA ASP A 142 -19.92 -24.28 13.83
C ASP A 142 -19.72 -24.22 12.32
N GLY A 143 -19.88 -25.37 11.69
CA GLY A 143 -19.65 -25.50 10.25
C GLY A 143 -18.18 -25.39 9.79
N LEU A 144 -17.21 -25.25 10.69
CA LEU A 144 -15.78 -25.24 10.34
C LEU A 144 -15.36 -26.64 9.86
N ARG A 145 -14.88 -26.73 8.62
CA ARG A 145 -14.38 -27.98 8.00
C ARG A 145 -12.88 -28.15 8.13
N ALA A 146 -12.14 -27.08 7.91
CA ALA A 146 -10.68 -27.07 7.94
C ALA A 146 -10.20 -25.63 8.08
N ALA A 147 -8.90 -25.44 8.26
CA ALA A 147 -8.25 -24.16 8.10
C ALA A 147 -6.92 -24.32 7.34
N ALA A 148 -6.56 -23.36 6.53
CA ALA A 148 -5.23 -23.23 5.98
C ALA A 148 -4.43 -22.25 6.81
N ARG A 149 -3.18 -22.58 7.13
CA ARG A 149 -2.27 -21.73 7.88
C ARG A 149 -0.99 -21.55 7.07
N TYR A 150 -0.64 -20.30 6.79
CA TYR A 150 0.53 -19.97 5.97
C TYR A 150 1.25 -18.74 6.51
N TYR A 151 2.39 -18.42 5.91
CA TYR A 151 3.21 -17.32 6.36
C TYR A 151 3.32 -16.23 5.28
N ASP A 152 3.08 -15.00 5.72
CA ASP A 152 3.45 -13.76 5.04
C ASP A 152 4.30 -12.89 5.97
N ALA A 153 4.28 -11.58 5.80
CA ALA A 153 4.97 -10.67 6.70
C ALA A 153 4.11 -9.44 7.00
N GLN A 154 4.43 -8.81 8.12
CA GLN A 154 3.86 -7.54 8.54
C GLN A 154 4.99 -6.52 8.72
N VAL A 155 4.78 -5.30 8.25
CA VAL A 155 5.57 -4.17 8.66
C VAL A 155 4.94 -3.55 9.91
N MET A 156 5.68 -3.56 10.99
CA MET A 156 5.15 -3.11 12.29
C MET A 156 4.78 -1.63 12.27
N PHE A 157 5.63 -0.80 11.66
CA PHE A 157 5.40 0.63 11.44
C PHE A 157 5.75 0.98 9.98
N ALA A 158 4.73 1.15 9.16
CA ALA A 158 4.89 1.56 7.76
C ALA A 158 5.54 2.95 7.67
N GLU A 159 5.20 3.82 8.62
CA GLU A 159 5.73 5.18 8.76
C GLU A 159 7.24 5.14 8.97
N ARG A 160 7.73 4.22 9.81
CA ARG A 160 9.16 4.05 10.04
C ARG A 160 9.87 3.53 8.79
N LEU A 161 9.24 2.64 8.03
CA LEU A 161 9.81 2.17 6.77
C LEU A 161 9.93 3.30 5.75
N VAL A 162 8.96 4.21 5.67
CA VAL A 162 9.03 5.41 4.83
C VAL A 162 10.17 6.32 5.30
N LEU A 163 10.22 6.62 6.60
CA LEU A 163 11.27 7.44 7.20
C LEU A 163 12.67 6.91 6.90
N GLU A 164 12.91 5.60 7.05
CA GLU A 164 14.21 4.98 6.75
C GLU A 164 14.62 5.16 5.28
N ASN A 165 13.65 5.11 4.34
CA ASN A 165 13.93 5.38 2.93
C ASN A 165 14.28 6.86 2.70
N LEU A 166 13.57 7.80 3.33
CA LEU A 166 13.86 9.24 3.21
C LEU A 166 15.20 9.61 3.85
N LEU A 167 15.52 9.06 5.02
CA LEU A 167 16.83 9.27 5.67
C LEU A 167 17.97 8.71 4.82
N ALA A 168 17.79 7.55 4.19
CA ALA A 168 18.77 7.01 3.26
C ALA A 168 18.91 7.88 2.00
N ALA A 169 17.82 8.42 1.47
CA ALA A 169 17.85 9.37 0.36
C ALA A 169 18.61 10.66 0.74
N GLN A 170 18.29 11.21 1.91
CA GLN A 170 18.93 12.41 2.44
C GLN A 170 20.44 12.19 2.64
N SER A 171 20.83 11.05 3.21
CA SER A 171 22.23 10.67 3.40
C SER A 171 22.97 10.50 2.06
N ALA A 172 22.26 10.20 0.98
CA ALA A 172 22.78 10.14 -0.38
C ALA A 172 22.68 11.50 -1.13
N GLY A 173 22.33 12.58 -0.44
CA GLY A 173 22.33 13.95 -0.97
C GLY A 173 20.98 14.46 -1.49
N ALA A 174 19.86 13.73 -1.27
CA ALA A 174 18.53 14.24 -1.62
C ALA A 174 18.10 15.34 -0.64
N GLU A 175 17.40 16.34 -1.16
CA GLU A 175 16.71 17.34 -0.36
C GLU A 175 15.29 16.87 -0.06
N ILE A 176 14.82 17.06 1.19
CA ILE A 176 13.51 16.63 1.65
C ILE A 176 12.72 17.83 2.15
N GLY A 177 11.63 18.17 1.45
CA GLY A 177 10.69 19.25 1.79
C GLY A 177 9.33 18.67 2.21
N MET A 178 9.07 18.68 3.53
CA MET A 178 7.73 18.38 4.08
C MET A 178 6.96 19.67 4.25
N HIS A 179 5.62 19.59 4.24
CA HIS A 179 4.72 20.74 4.24
C HIS A 179 5.04 21.72 3.08
N CYS A 180 5.35 21.13 1.92
CA CYS A 180 5.70 21.83 0.70
C CYS A 180 4.72 21.39 -0.40
N GLU A 181 3.64 22.17 -0.60
CA GLU A 181 2.62 21.87 -1.59
C GLU A 181 3.02 22.38 -2.97
N VAL A 182 3.11 21.47 -3.93
CA VAL A 182 3.36 21.86 -5.34
C VAL A 182 2.10 22.51 -5.90
N THR A 183 2.24 23.78 -6.31
CA THR A 183 1.16 24.63 -6.81
C THR A 183 1.30 24.97 -8.29
N GLY A 184 2.41 24.59 -8.93
CA GLY A 184 2.63 24.80 -10.36
C GLY A 184 3.72 23.90 -10.92
N ILE A 185 3.51 23.42 -12.13
CA ILE A 185 4.50 22.71 -12.95
C ILE A 185 4.51 23.39 -14.31
N ASP A 186 5.57 24.16 -14.59
CA ASP A 186 5.70 24.86 -15.86
C ASP A 186 6.15 23.93 -16.97
N VAL A 187 5.69 24.20 -18.17
CA VAL A 187 6.05 23.46 -19.39
C VAL A 187 6.60 24.46 -20.40
N ALA A 188 7.90 24.28 -20.71
CA ALA A 188 8.60 25.08 -21.71
C ALA A 188 9.08 24.15 -22.83
N ASP A 189 8.82 24.54 -24.08
CA ASP A 189 9.21 23.75 -25.27
C ASP A 189 8.74 22.29 -25.24
N GLY A 190 7.57 22.05 -24.60
CA GLY A 190 6.99 20.73 -24.48
C GLY A 190 7.61 19.83 -23.40
N ALA A 191 8.54 20.33 -22.60
CA ALA A 191 9.19 19.62 -21.49
C ALA A 191 8.88 20.28 -20.14
N VAL A 192 8.97 19.52 -19.04
CA VAL A 192 8.89 20.10 -17.69
C VAL A 192 10.03 21.09 -17.48
N GLY A 193 9.72 22.18 -16.77
CA GLY A 193 10.66 23.26 -16.45
C GLY A 193 10.67 23.52 -14.95
N ASP A 194 10.13 24.66 -14.57
CA ASP A 194 10.08 25.09 -13.19
C ASP A 194 8.94 24.40 -12.43
N VAL A 195 9.21 24.07 -11.16
CA VAL A 195 8.22 23.55 -10.22
C VAL A 195 8.07 24.55 -9.09
N THR A 196 6.89 25.12 -8.97
CA THR A 196 6.53 26.07 -7.92
C THR A 196 5.83 25.34 -6.79
N TYR A 197 6.23 25.62 -5.55
CA TYR A 197 5.59 25.08 -4.36
C TYR A 197 5.47 26.14 -3.27
N GLU A 198 4.54 25.94 -2.37
CA GLU A 198 4.36 26.74 -1.16
C GLU A 198 4.93 25.99 0.04
N ASP A 199 5.83 26.63 0.79
CA ASP A 199 6.46 26.03 1.97
C ASP A 199 5.58 26.15 3.22
N ALA A 200 6.00 25.52 4.32
CA ALA A 200 5.29 25.52 5.61
C ALA A 200 4.99 26.93 6.17
N GLN A 201 5.64 27.97 5.65
CA GLN A 201 5.43 29.36 6.06
C GLN A 201 4.55 30.12 5.05
N GLY A 202 3.96 29.42 4.05
CA GLY A 202 3.15 30.05 3.02
C GLY A 202 3.97 30.82 1.97
N ARG A 203 5.28 30.61 1.90
CA ARG A 203 6.15 31.31 0.95
C ARG A 203 6.26 30.51 -0.34
N LYS A 204 6.02 31.16 -1.47
CA LYS A 204 6.24 30.54 -2.78
C LYS A 204 7.73 30.40 -3.06
N GLN A 205 8.11 29.21 -3.43
CA GLN A 205 9.46 28.81 -3.83
C GLN A 205 9.40 28.21 -5.23
N THR A 206 10.47 28.37 -5.99
CA THR A 206 10.59 27.79 -7.33
C THR A 206 11.91 27.01 -7.42
N ILE A 207 11.85 25.85 -8.02
CA ILE A 207 13.00 25.02 -8.38
C ILE A 207 12.90 24.63 -9.86
N ARG A 208 14.00 24.31 -10.46
CA ARG A 208 14.03 23.71 -11.78
C ARG A 208 14.29 22.22 -11.70
N ALA A 209 13.55 21.40 -12.43
CA ALA A 209 13.74 19.97 -12.48
C ALA A 209 13.72 19.46 -13.92
N SER A 210 14.68 18.58 -14.27
CA SER A 210 14.69 17.94 -15.59
C SER A 210 13.63 16.86 -15.74
N VAL A 211 13.27 16.21 -14.64
CA VAL A 211 12.20 15.20 -14.58
C VAL A 211 11.37 15.43 -13.31
N VAL A 212 10.06 15.31 -13.43
CA VAL A 212 9.11 15.33 -12.31
C VAL A 212 8.43 13.96 -12.22
N VAL A 213 8.54 13.30 -11.06
CA VAL A 213 7.80 12.08 -10.75
C VAL A 213 6.70 12.40 -9.76
N ASN A 214 5.47 12.35 -10.24
CA ASN A 214 4.26 12.48 -9.43
C ASN A 214 3.95 11.13 -8.75
N ALA A 215 4.33 11.00 -7.49
CA ALA A 215 4.09 9.86 -6.60
C ALA A 215 3.07 10.19 -5.49
N ALA A 216 2.17 11.15 -5.74
CA ALA A 216 1.22 11.69 -4.77
C ALA A 216 0.06 10.73 -4.42
N GLY A 217 0.12 9.45 -4.81
CA GLY A 217 -0.89 8.46 -4.46
C GLY A 217 -2.29 8.84 -4.96
N PRO A 218 -3.31 8.95 -4.09
CA PRO A 218 -4.66 9.32 -4.51
C PRO A 218 -4.75 10.73 -5.10
N TRP A 219 -3.83 11.63 -4.77
CA TRP A 219 -3.79 13.01 -5.25
C TRP A 219 -3.05 13.18 -6.58
N VAL A 220 -2.69 12.11 -7.29
CA VAL A 220 -2.00 12.17 -8.59
C VAL A 220 -2.69 13.09 -9.58
N ASP A 221 -4.01 13.03 -9.69
CA ASP A 221 -4.77 13.85 -10.62
C ASP A 221 -4.71 15.34 -10.20
N ARG A 222 -4.83 15.65 -8.90
CA ARG A 222 -4.69 17.03 -8.39
C ARG A 222 -3.31 17.64 -8.70
N VAL A 223 -2.26 16.83 -8.63
CA VAL A 223 -0.90 17.29 -9.02
C VAL A 223 -0.79 17.50 -10.54
N LEU A 224 -1.50 16.72 -11.35
CA LEU A 224 -1.52 16.97 -12.79
C LEU A 224 -2.34 18.23 -13.15
N ASP A 225 -3.34 18.57 -12.35
CA ASP A 225 -4.19 19.74 -12.58
C ASP A 225 -3.45 21.09 -12.40
N VAL A 226 -2.28 21.10 -11.72
CA VAL A 226 -1.44 22.29 -11.61
C VAL A 226 -0.47 22.47 -12.80
N ALA A 227 -0.48 21.55 -13.76
CA ALA A 227 0.24 21.69 -15.03
C ALA A 227 -0.67 22.34 -16.11
N PRO A 228 -0.11 22.98 -17.16
CA PRO A 228 -0.89 23.76 -18.14
C PRO A 228 -1.93 22.98 -18.95
N LYS A 229 -1.79 21.65 -19.01
CA LYS A 229 -2.71 20.75 -19.72
C LYS A 229 -3.09 19.64 -18.78
N SER A 230 -4.22 19.75 -18.13
CA SER A 230 -4.80 18.64 -17.36
C SER A 230 -6.07 18.13 -18.03
N GLY A 231 -6.58 17.01 -17.61
CA GLY A 231 -7.91 16.57 -18.05
C GLY A 231 -8.16 15.08 -18.11
N GLN A 232 -7.16 14.21 -18.03
CA GLN A 232 -7.42 12.78 -17.98
C GLN A 232 -7.39 12.27 -16.53
N ARG A 233 -8.55 11.84 -16.02
CA ARG A 233 -8.63 11.15 -14.73
C ARG A 233 -7.86 9.84 -14.78
N LEU A 234 -6.81 9.71 -13.96
CA LEU A 234 -5.96 8.52 -13.87
C LEU A 234 -6.32 7.64 -12.67
N ILE A 235 -6.84 8.26 -11.59
CA ILE A 235 -7.13 7.60 -10.32
C ILE A 235 -8.62 7.40 -10.15
N GLY A 236 -9.03 6.14 -9.92
CA GLY A 236 -10.39 5.75 -9.55
C GLY A 236 -10.38 5.09 -8.17
N GLY A 237 -10.21 5.89 -7.13
CA GLY A 237 -9.94 5.40 -5.79
C GLY A 237 -11.05 4.56 -5.16
N THR A 238 -10.64 3.55 -4.38
CA THR A 238 -11.52 2.86 -3.44
C THR A 238 -11.08 3.13 -2.01
N LYS A 239 -12.05 3.46 -1.16
CA LYS A 239 -11.82 3.66 0.28
C LYS A 239 -11.77 2.32 0.99
N GLY A 240 -10.84 2.20 1.92
CA GLY A 240 -10.77 1.08 2.85
C GLY A 240 -10.58 1.58 4.27
N SER A 241 -11.45 1.11 5.17
CA SER A 241 -11.48 1.48 6.58
C SER A 241 -10.96 0.37 7.46
N HIS A 242 -10.30 0.76 8.54
CA HIS A 242 -9.79 -0.13 9.57
C HIS A 242 -10.20 0.38 10.94
N ILE A 243 -10.35 -0.55 11.88
CA ILE A 243 -10.47 -0.26 13.31
C ILE A 243 -9.32 -0.92 14.06
N ILE A 244 -8.92 -0.31 15.16
CA ILE A 244 -7.97 -0.87 16.13
C ILE A 244 -8.72 -1.04 17.44
N VAL A 245 -8.71 -2.27 17.98
CA VAL A 245 -9.31 -2.62 19.25
C VAL A 245 -8.25 -3.18 20.19
N GLY A 246 -8.52 -3.15 21.50
CA GLY A 246 -7.68 -3.79 22.50
C GLY A 246 -7.70 -5.32 22.40
N ASP A 247 -7.10 -5.96 23.40
CA ASP A 247 -7.25 -7.40 23.59
C ASP A 247 -8.71 -7.73 24.03
N PHE A 248 -9.22 -8.89 23.56
CA PHE A 248 -10.59 -9.29 23.80
C PHE A 248 -10.69 -10.80 24.12
N ASP A 249 -11.78 -11.23 24.72
CA ASP A 249 -11.97 -12.64 25.08
C ASP A 249 -12.01 -13.53 23.83
N GLY A 250 -11.13 -14.53 23.81
CA GLY A 250 -10.95 -15.40 22.66
C GLY A 250 -10.19 -14.79 21.50
N ALA A 251 -9.47 -13.69 21.73
CA ALA A 251 -8.65 -13.06 20.70
C ALA A 251 -7.63 -14.01 20.09
N PRO A 252 -7.41 -13.95 18.77
CA PRO A 252 -6.54 -14.88 18.05
C PRO A 252 -5.06 -14.61 18.32
N ARG A 253 -4.26 -15.71 18.31
CA ARG A 253 -2.80 -15.63 18.36
C ARG A 253 -2.18 -15.35 17.00
N ASP A 254 -2.82 -15.85 15.94
CA ASP A 254 -2.42 -15.68 14.56
C ASP A 254 -3.26 -14.57 13.89
N ALA A 255 -2.79 -14.04 12.77
CA ALA A 255 -3.63 -13.21 11.93
C ALA A 255 -4.69 -14.06 11.22
N PHE A 256 -5.85 -13.50 10.98
CA PHE A 256 -6.94 -14.16 10.25
C PHE A 256 -7.24 -13.44 8.95
N TYR A 257 -7.39 -14.20 7.88
CA TYR A 257 -7.99 -13.79 6.63
C TYR A 257 -9.37 -14.44 6.52
N VAL A 258 -10.41 -13.64 6.59
CA VAL A 258 -11.79 -14.12 6.70
C VAL A 258 -12.64 -13.50 5.59
N GLU A 259 -13.58 -14.29 5.06
CA GLU A 259 -14.63 -13.77 4.18
C GLU A 259 -15.83 -13.29 5.03
N ALA A 260 -16.24 -12.06 4.82
CA ALA A 260 -17.43 -11.50 5.47
C ALA A 260 -18.70 -12.22 4.99
N ALA A 261 -19.60 -12.53 5.91
CA ALA A 261 -20.86 -13.18 5.57
C ALA A 261 -21.80 -12.25 4.79
N ALA A 262 -21.68 -10.94 5.02
CA ALA A 262 -22.56 -9.95 4.42
C ALA A 262 -22.41 -9.85 2.88
N ASP A 263 -21.17 -9.95 2.37
CA ASP A 263 -20.89 -9.69 0.96
C ASP A 263 -19.77 -10.58 0.35
N GLY A 264 -19.17 -11.45 1.16
CA GLY A 264 -18.06 -12.34 0.76
C GLY A 264 -16.75 -11.61 0.53
N ARG A 265 -16.61 -10.37 0.93
CA ARG A 265 -15.35 -9.64 0.85
C ARG A 265 -14.40 -10.10 1.93
N PRO A 266 -13.09 -10.24 1.61
CA PRO A 266 -12.11 -10.58 2.62
C PRO A 266 -11.73 -9.38 3.46
N PHE A 267 -11.56 -9.63 4.75
CA PHE A 267 -10.94 -8.70 5.69
C PHE A 267 -9.95 -9.46 6.58
N PHE A 268 -9.11 -8.73 7.29
CA PHE A 268 -8.11 -9.28 8.17
C PHE A 268 -8.41 -8.90 9.63
N ILE A 269 -8.03 -9.79 10.55
CA ILE A 269 -7.91 -9.54 11.98
C ILE A 269 -6.46 -9.82 12.31
N ILE A 270 -5.67 -8.80 12.62
CA ILE A 270 -4.21 -8.89 12.69
C ILE A 270 -3.74 -8.47 14.08
N PRO A 271 -3.08 -9.36 14.84
CA PRO A 271 -2.38 -8.97 16.07
C PRO A 271 -1.32 -7.89 15.79
N TRP A 272 -1.37 -6.78 16.54
CA TRP A 272 -0.47 -5.67 16.35
C TRP A 272 -0.21 -4.94 17.67
N TYR A 273 0.99 -5.10 18.27
CA TYR A 273 1.40 -4.44 19.52
C TYR A 273 0.42 -4.59 20.70
N GLY A 274 -0.04 -5.81 20.95
CA GLY A 274 -1.02 -6.07 22.02
C GLY A 274 -2.42 -5.56 21.72
N GLN A 275 -2.68 -5.18 20.50
CA GLN A 275 -3.96 -4.76 19.95
C GLN A 275 -4.28 -5.58 18.70
N TYR A 276 -5.45 -5.35 18.12
CA TYR A 276 -5.89 -5.98 16.88
C TYR A 276 -6.25 -4.93 15.84
N LEU A 277 -5.57 -5.00 14.70
CA LEU A 277 -5.89 -4.23 13.51
C LEU A 277 -6.89 -5.02 12.67
N ILE A 278 -8.11 -4.51 12.52
CA ILE A 278 -9.22 -5.16 11.84
C ILE A 278 -9.59 -4.36 10.59
N GLY A 279 -9.63 -4.99 9.47
CA GLY A 279 -9.97 -4.37 8.17
C GLY A 279 -9.49 -5.22 6.99
N THR A 280 -9.92 -4.88 5.80
CA THR A 280 -10.37 -3.55 5.39
C THR A 280 -11.71 -3.66 4.64
N THR A 281 -12.48 -2.60 4.67
CA THR A 281 -13.59 -2.39 3.74
C THR A 281 -13.07 -2.06 2.34
N ASP A 282 -13.92 -2.07 1.33
CA ASP A 282 -13.54 -1.72 -0.06
C ASP A 282 -14.76 -1.13 -0.79
N ILE A 283 -14.89 0.20 -0.76
CA ILE A 283 -16.01 0.93 -1.37
C ILE A 283 -15.49 2.03 -2.30
N ARG A 284 -16.20 2.32 -3.40
CA ARG A 284 -15.86 3.46 -4.25
C ARG A 284 -15.92 4.76 -3.45
N TYR A 285 -15.00 5.67 -3.75
CA TYR A 285 -14.92 6.94 -3.06
C TYR A 285 -14.63 8.07 -4.06
N ASP A 286 -15.58 8.99 -4.14
CA ASP A 286 -15.49 10.20 -4.97
C ASP A 286 -15.56 11.48 -4.10
N GLY A 287 -15.43 11.34 -2.78
CA GLY A 287 -15.39 12.46 -1.84
C GLY A 287 -14.02 13.17 -1.79
N ASP A 288 -13.91 14.15 -0.90
CA ASP A 288 -12.65 14.83 -0.67
C ASP A 288 -11.62 13.88 -0.06
N LEU A 289 -10.45 13.78 -0.73
CA LEU A 289 -9.36 12.90 -0.32
C LEU A 289 -8.74 13.30 1.03
N ASP A 290 -8.79 14.60 1.36
CA ASP A 290 -8.22 15.14 2.60
C ASP A 290 -9.17 14.94 3.81
N GLU A 291 -10.47 14.69 3.55
CA GLU A 291 -11.50 14.42 4.56
C GLU A 291 -11.91 12.93 4.64
N CYS A 292 -11.10 12.04 4.08
CA CYS A 292 -11.42 10.62 4.04
C CYS A 292 -11.37 10.00 5.45
N ARG A 293 -12.51 9.53 5.95
CA ARG A 293 -12.67 8.91 7.28
C ARG A 293 -13.46 7.62 7.20
N ALA A 294 -13.29 6.74 8.20
CA ALA A 294 -14.14 5.58 8.37
C ALA A 294 -15.57 6.04 8.71
N SER A 295 -16.56 5.54 7.99
CA SER A 295 -17.96 5.81 8.29
C SER A 295 -18.49 4.87 9.38
N ASP A 296 -19.55 5.29 10.06
CA ASP A 296 -20.22 4.46 11.07
C ASP A 296 -20.64 3.09 10.52
N ALA A 297 -21.15 3.06 9.29
CA ALA A 297 -21.54 1.81 8.64
C ALA A 297 -20.37 0.86 8.40
N GLU A 298 -19.18 1.39 8.08
CA GLU A 298 -17.97 0.59 7.90
C GLU A 298 -17.44 0.06 9.23
N VAL A 299 -17.52 0.88 10.28
CA VAL A 299 -17.17 0.49 11.65
C VAL A 299 -18.08 -0.63 12.13
N ASP A 300 -19.40 -0.47 12.03
CA ASP A 300 -20.38 -1.47 12.44
C ASP A 300 -20.22 -2.78 11.63
N TYR A 301 -19.92 -2.67 10.34
CA TYR A 301 -19.61 -3.84 9.50
C TYR A 301 -18.42 -4.62 10.04
N LEU A 302 -17.31 -3.95 10.35
CA LEU A 302 -16.10 -4.61 10.85
C LEU A 302 -16.31 -5.24 12.23
N LEU A 303 -17.02 -4.56 13.14
CA LEU A 303 -17.38 -5.10 14.44
C LEU A 303 -18.27 -6.35 14.32
N LYS A 304 -19.35 -6.25 13.52
CA LYS A 304 -20.28 -7.36 13.30
C LYS A 304 -19.57 -8.59 12.74
N GLU A 305 -18.76 -8.41 11.70
CA GLU A 305 -18.06 -9.53 11.06
C GLU A 305 -16.96 -10.12 11.97
N THR A 306 -16.32 -9.31 12.80
CA THR A 306 -15.35 -9.79 13.79
C THR A 306 -16.05 -10.62 14.87
N ASN A 307 -17.15 -10.13 15.43
CA ASN A 307 -17.93 -10.85 16.44
C ASN A 307 -18.54 -12.17 15.90
N ARG A 308 -18.83 -12.24 14.59
CA ARG A 308 -19.23 -13.49 13.95
C ARG A 308 -18.12 -14.52 13.94
N VAL A 309 -16.90 -14.11 13.71
CA VAL A 309 -15.73 -15.00 13.64
C VAL A 309 -15.21 -15.37 15.02
N PHE A 310 -15.29 -14.44 15.96
CA PHE A 310 -14.89 -14.58 17.36
C PHE A 310 -16.07 -14.19 18.26
N PRO A 311 -17.05 -15.12 18.48
CA PRO A 311 -18.31 -14.79 19.20
C PRO A 311 -18.10 -14.32 20.63
N ARG A 312 -17.03 -14.77 21.28
CA ARG A 312 -16.69 -14.38 22.65
C ARG A 312 -16.13 -12.95 22.74
N ALA A 313 -15.74 -12.35 21.62
CA ALA A 313 -15.19 -11.00 21.59
C ALA A 313 -16.19 -9.94 22.08
N GLY A 314 -17.46 -10.07 21.66
CA GLY A 314 -18.51 -9.15 22.06
C GLY A 314 -18.21 -7.68 21.81
N LEU A 315 -17.37 -7.38 20.81
CA LEU A 315 -16.86 -6.03 20.53
C LEU A 315 -18.00 -5.07 20.19
N SER A 316 -17.91 -3.88 20.76
CA SER A 316 -18.79 -2.74 20.54
C SER A 316 -17.97 -1.52 20.06
N ARG A 317 -18.62 -0.40 19.79
CA ARG A 317 -17.95 0.84 19.45
C ARG A 317 -17.07 1.38 20.59
N ASP A 318 -17.39 1.08 21.83
CA ASP A 318 -16.65 1.52 23.01
C ASP A 318 -15.27 0.84 23.14
N ASP A 319 -15.09 -0.30 22.46
CA ASP A 319 -13.84 -1.05 22.43
C ASP A 319 -12.85 -0.54 21.37
N ILE A 320 -13.26 0.44 20.55
CA ILE A 320 -12.44 0.98 19.47
C ILE A 320 -11.50 2.05 20.02
N HIS A 321 -10.21 1.75 19.97
CA HIS A 321 -9.18 2.71 20.33
C HIS A 321 -8.92 3.73 19.21
N TYR A 322 -9.00 3.30 17.95
CA TYR A 322 -8.78 4.14 16.79
C TYR A 322 -9.46 3.59 15.55
N ALA A 323 -9.98 4.47 14.70
CA ALA A 323 -10.51 4.13 13.38
C ALA A 323 -9.87 5.03 12.32
N TYR A 324 -9.53 4.47 11.18
CA TYR A 324 -8.99 5.22 10.07
C TYR A 324 -9.45 4.67 8.71
N ALA A 325 -9.42 5.54 7.71
CA ALA A 325 -9.71 5.17 6.35
C ALA A 325 -8.74 5.84 5.37
N GLY A 326 -8.54 5.22 4.22
CA GLY A 326 -7.74 5.78 3.16
C GLY A 326 -8.19 5.35 1.78
N VAL A 327 -7.89 6.18 0.80
CA VAL A 327 -8.25 5.93 -0.60
C VAL A 327 -7.08 5.29 -1.32
N ARG A 328 -7.30 4.09 -1.88
CA ARG A 328 -6.28 3.39 -2.66
C ARG A 328 -6.11 4.06 -4.03
N PRO A 329 -4.89 4.36 -4.48
CA PRO A 329 -4.65 5.03 -5.75
C PRO A 329 -4.76 4.05 -6.94
N LEU A 330 -5.90 3.40 -7.09
CA LEU A 330 -6.11 2.42 -8.15
C LEU A 330 -6.32 3.12 -9.50
N PRO A 331 -5.96 2.47 -10.62
CA PRO A 331 -6.27 3.01 -11.95
C PRO A 331 -7.76 3.27 -12.11
N PHE A 332 -8.10 4.41 -12.70
CA PHE A 332 -9.49 4.73 -13.01
C PHE A 332 -10.11 3.70 -13.95
N LYS A 333 -11.23 3.15 -13.56
CA LYS A 333 -12.11 2.33 -14.39
C LYS A 333 -13.54 2.81 -14.21
N GLN A 334 -14.18 3.11 -15.32
CA GLN A 334 -15.54 3.65 -15.32
C GLN A 334 -16.57 2.59 -14.91
N GLU A 335 -16.32 1.32 -15.24
CA GLU A 335 -17.23 0.19 -14.99
C GLU A 335 -16.52 -1.02 -14.39
N GLY A 336 -17.29 -1.91 -13.81
CA GLY A 336 -16.84 -3.17 -13.22
C GLY A 336 -16.65 -3.14 -11.71
N PRO A 337 -16.54 -4.32 -11.08
CA PRO A 337 -16.36 -4.41 -9.63
C PRO A 337 -14.96 -3.95 -9.20
N GLU A 338 -14.88 -3.31 -8.04
CA GLU A 338 -13.63 -2.79 -7.45
C GLU A 338 -12.58 -3.90 -7.27
N SER A 339 -13.05 -5.12 -7.00
CA SER A 339 -12.20 -6.30 -6.83
C SER A 339 -11.44 -6.73 -8.08
N ALA A 340 -11.92 -6.33 -9.27
CA ALA A 340 -11.29 -6.64 -10.56
C ALA A 340 -10.30 -5.57 -11.03
N ILE A 341 -10.15 -4.47 -10.29
CA ILE A 341 -9.15 -3.44 -10.60
C ILE A 341 -7.77 -3.99 -10.24
N THR A 342 -6.85 -3.97 -11.19
CA THR A 342 -5.47 -4.45 -10.96
C THR A 342 -4.79 -3.69 -9.84
N ARG A 343 -4.00 -4.40 -9.05
CA ARG A 343 -3.13 -3.83 -7.99
C ARG A 343 -1.68 -3.65 -8.48
N ARG A 344 -1.39 -3.95 -9.75
CA ARG A 344 -0.09 -3.66 -10.35
C ARG A 344 0.11 -2.16 -10.43
N HIS A 345 1.33 -1.72 -10.18
CA HIS A 345 1.70 -0.33 -10.42
C HIS A 345 1.81 -0.03 -11.92
N ILE A 346 1.48 1.20 -12.28
CA ILE A 346 1.67 1.74 -13.62
C ILE A 346 2.58 2.96 -13.49
N ILE A 347 3.67 2.96 -14.26
CA ILE A 347 4.58 4.11 -14.36
C ILE A 347 4.29 4.76 -15.73
N ARG A 348 3.44 5.79 -15.73
CA ARG A 348 2.98 6.49 -16.92
C ARG A 348 3.89 7.68 -17.22
N ARG A 349 4.37 7.79 -18.46
CA ARG A 349 4.92 9.03 -18.98
C ARG A 349 3.76 9.89 -19.48
N ASN A 350 3.62 11.10 -18.97
CA ASN A 350 2.56 12.03 -19.36
C ASN A 350 3.05 12.95 -20.49
N THR A 351 3.51 12.35 -21.60
CA THR A 351 4.05 13.09 -22.75
C THR A 351 2.98 13.90 -23.50
N ASP A 352 1.73 13.61 -23.26
CA ASP A 352 0.56 14.41 -23.66
C ASP A 352 0.48 15.75 -22.92
N ILE A 353 1.10 15.86 -21.74
CA ILE A 353 1.22 17.09 -20.95
C ILE A 353 2.61 17.71 -21.17
N ALA A 354 3.68 16.96 -20.80
CA ALA A 354 5.06 17.40 -20.93
C ALA A 354 6.03 16.21 -20.97
N GLU A 355 7.09 16.34 -21.78
CA GLU A 355 8.24 15.45 -21.64
C GLU A 355 8.88 15.65 -20.26
N GLY A 356 9.32 14.54 -19.63
CA GLY A 356 9.87 14.58 -18.28
C GLY A 356 8.85 14.47 -17.17
N LEU A 357 7.53 14.51 -17.44
CA LEU A 357 6.50 14.29 -16.44
C LEU A 357 6.08 12.82 -16.39
N VAL A 358 6.22 12.21 -15.21
CA VAL A 358 5.91 10.80 -14.97
C VAL A 358 4.95 10.68 -13.79
N SER A 359 3.90 9.86 -13.91
CA SER A 359 2.97 9.57 -12.81
C SER A 359 3.05 8.13 -12.37
N ILE A 360 2.99 7.92 -11.05
CA ILE A 360 2.91 6.62 -10.41
C ILE A 360 1.45 6.34 -10.04
N ILE A 361 0.86 5.33 -10.66
CA ILE A 361 -0.54 4.93 -10.44
C ILE A 361 -0.53 3.55 -9.78
N GLY A 362 -1.26 3.38 -8.68
CA GLY A 362 -1.28 2.13 -7.93
C GLY A 362 -0.01 1.89 -7.13
N GLY A 363 0.38 0.62 -7.08
CA GLY A 363 1.49 0.17 -6.24
C GLY A 363 1.04 -0.38 -4.89
N LYS A 364 1.93 -1.09 -4.24
CA LYS A 364 1.71 -1.73 -2.95
C LYS A 364 2.88 -1.43 -2.03
N LEU A 365 2.60 -1.40 -0.73
CA LEU A 365 3.64 -1.34 0.30
C LEU A 365 4.68 -2.47 0.13
N THR A 366 4.27 -3.65 -0.35
CA THR A 366 5.15 -4.79 -0.60
C THR A 366 6.13 -4.56 -1.74
N THR A 367 5.71 -3.92 -2.84
CA THR A 367 6.47 -3.87 -4.10
C THR A 367 7.08 -2.50 -4.39
N TYR A 368 7.10 -1.60 -3.40
CA TYR A 368 7.59 -0.23 -3.60
C TYR A 368 9.05 -0.15 -4.07
N ARG A 369 9.90 -1.09 -3.60
CA ARG A 369 11.30 -1.11 -3.99
C ARG A 369 11.48 -1.43 -5.48
N SER A 370 10.81 -2.49 -5.96
CA SER A 370 10.80 -2.85 -7.38
C SER A 370 10.19 -1.74 -8.25
N LEU A 371 9.12 -1.10 -7.78
CA LEU A 371 8.53 0.07 -8.45
C LEU A 371 9.55 1.21 -8.53
N ALA A 372 10.26 1.50 -7.45
CA ALA A 372 11.25 2.57 -7.40
C ALA A 372 12.37 2.34 -8.42
N GLU A 373 12.94 1.13 -8.45
CA GLU A 373 13.94 0.72 -9.42
C GLU A 373 13.46 0.94 -10.87
N GLN A 374 12.26 0.45 -11.20
CA GLN A 374 11.66 0.62 -12.52
C GLN A 374 11.38 2.09 -12.88
N ALA A 375 10.97 2.91 -11.90
CA ALA A 375 10.73 4.33 -12.09
C ALA A 375 12.04 5.08 -12.38
N VAL A 376 13.09 4.81 -11.59
CA VAL A 376 14.40 5.45 -11.77
C VAL A 376 15.07 5.00 -13.06
N ASP A 377 14.89 3.76 -13.50
CA ASP A 377 15.32 3.32 -14.83
C ASP A 377 14.66 4.13 -15.96
N LYS A 378 13.36 4.44 -15.81
CA LYS A 378 12.67 5.32 -16.77
C LYS A 378 13.17 6.76 -16.71
N VAL A 379 13.46 7.29 -15.52
CA VAL A 379 14.07 8.61 -15.31
C VAL A 379 15.41 8.67 -16.02
N GLY A 380 16.29 7.66 -15.84
CA GLY A 380 17.57 7.58 -16.53
C GLY A 380 17.45 7.63 -18.05
N LYS A 381 16.45 6.92 -18.62
CA LYS A 381 16.16 6.98 -20.07
C LYS A 381 15.70 8.35 -20.54
N ILE A 382 14.88 9.06 -19.75
CA ILE A 382 14.44 10.43 -20.06
C ILE A 382 15.63 11.38 -20.02
N LEU A 383 16.48 11.28 -19.01
CA LEU A 383 17.69 12.08 -18.85
C LEU A 383 18.80 11.70 -19.86
N ARG A 384 18.62 10.62 -20.65
CA ARG A 384 19.66 10.04 -21.52
C ARG A 384 20.96 9.73 -20.77
N ARG A 385 20.82 9.32 -19.50
CA ARG A 385 21.95 8.95 -18.61
C ARG A 385 21.85 7.46 -18.28
N ARG A 386 22.96 6.76 -18.39
CA ARG A 386 23.10 5.40 -17.84
C ARG A 386 23.35 5.53 -16.35
N LEU A 387 22.37 5.11 -15.58
CA LEU A 387 22.47 5.06 -14.13
C LEU A 387 23.04 3.70 -13.69
N PRO A 388 23.87 3.65 -12.64
CA PRO A 388 24.45 2.40 -12.14
C PRO A 388 23.40 1.44 -11.55
#